data_ea62c9f06125c4a03d18b3faaeffefcd
#
_entry.id   ea62c9f06125c4a03d18b3faaeffefcd
#
_cell.length_a   1.000
_cell.length_b   1.000
_cell.length_c   1.000
_cell.angle_alpha   90.00
_cell.angle_beta   90.00
_cell.angle_gamma   90.00
#
_symmetry.space_group_name_H-M   'P 1'
#
loop_
_entity.id
_entity.type
_entity.pdbx_description
1 polymer ?
#
loop_
_entity_poly.entity_id
_entity_poly.type
_entity_poly.pdbx_seq_one_letter_code
_entity_poly.pdbx_strand_id
1 'polypeptide(L)'
;FNRDDIRQLFLGYNIKLTDSEVNEMLKESIGYPLGVAATLQCINYADGQRVYNSDIIKEVYHEVFLYFEAAIYHRFDLPIRRLLLELASFDNFDYELARMVSGDPNTSELLDWIQKNTTMLLYDGIRQFRFWPQFRDFLLWELERKYSSQKKNAVLVRGGMYYELKGDYEKALDCYSRGKDHSKVSEILIRNGESHPGMGHYSEMEKYYRSLPESEILESPSLMQGMSMLCALSTDYENSERWYHELEQFA
;
A
#
# COMPACT_ATOMS: atom_id res chain seq x y z
N PHE A 1 15.33 -17.45 -7.77
CA PHE A 1 16.55 -17.21 -8.56
C PHE A 1 17.42 -16.15 -7.90
N ASN A 2 18.72 -16.36 -7.93
CA ASN A 2 19.73 -15.35 -7.60
C ASN A 2 20.29 -14.72 -8.88
N ARG A 3 21.28 -13.80 -8.76
CA ARG A 3 21.88 -13.14 -9.93
C ARG A 3 22.47 -14.09 -10.95
N ASP A 4 23.13 -15.13 -10.49
CA ASP A 4 23.82 -16.10 -11.37
C ASP A 4 22.81 -17.00 -12.06
N ASP A 5 21.74 -17.42 -11.37
CA ASP A 5 20.65 -18.18 -11.95
C ASP A 5 19.97 -17.39 -13.10
N ILE A 6 19.71 -16.10 -12.88
CA ILE A 6 19.12 -15.21 -13.91
C ILE A 6 20.05 -15.10 -15.12
N ARG A 7 21.35 -14.85 -14.89
CA ARG A 7 22.31 -14.79 -15.98
C ARG A 7 22.39 -16.07 -16.79
N GLN A 8 22.49 -17.22 -16.10
CA GLN A 8 22.57 -18.52 -16.76
C GLN A 8 21.30 -18.82 -17.55
N LEU A 9 20.13 -18.52 -17.00
CA LEU A 9 18.87 -18.70 -17.70
C LEU A 9 18.85 -17.89 -19.00
N PHE A 10 19.18 -16.60 -18.97
CA PHE A 10 19.14 -15.73 -20.14
C PHE A 10 20.25 -16.06 -21.16
N LEU A 11 21.43 -16.47 -20.68
CA LEU A 11 22.50 -16.96 -21.57
C LEU A 11 22.08 -18.23 -22.34
N GLY A 12 21.30 -19.11 -21.73
CA GLY A 12 20.71 -20.27 -22.40
C GLY A 12 19.82 -19.93 -23.60
N TYR A 13 19.29 -18.68 -23.64
CA TYR A 13 18.51 -18.15 -24.75
C TYR A 13 19.30 -17.12 -25.61
N ASN A 14 20.62 -17.12 -25.51
CA ASN A 14 21.53 -16.19 -26.21
C ASN A 14 21.30 -14.69 -25.88
N ILE A 15 20.79 -14.40 -24.69
CA ILE A 15 20.59 -13.02 -24.20
C ILE A 15 21.67 -12.72 -23.16
N LYS A 16 22.48 -11.69 -23.42
CA LYS A 16 23.47 -11.18 -22.48
C LYS A 16 22.88 -10.00 -21.73
N LEU A 17 22.69 -10.15 -20.42
CA LEU A 17 22.25 -9.06 -19.53
C LEU A 17 23.45 -8.36 -18.92
N THR A 18 23.36 -7.05 -18.80
CA THR A 18 24.27 -6.22 -18.00
C THR A 18 24.01 -6.43 -16.51
N ASP A 19 24.96 -6.02 -15.66
CA ASP A 19 24.80 -6.07 -14.21
C ASP A 19 23.63 -5.21 -13.72
N SER A 20 23.37 -4.08 -14.38
CA SER A 20 22.24 -3.20 -14.09
C SER A 20 20.91 -3.90 -14.36
N GLU A 21 20.76 -4.52 -15.53
CA GLU A 21 19.56 -5.23 -15.94
C GLU A 21 19.25 -6.44 -15.04
N VAL A 22 20.29 -7.20 -14.64
CA VAL A 22 20.15 -8.31 -13.67
C VAL A 22 19.67 -7.79 -12.31
N ASN A 23 20.21 -6.66 -11.84
CA ASN A 23 19.81 -6.07 -10.57
C ASN A 23 18.37 -5.54 -10.61
N GLU A 24 17.99 -4.88 -11.69
CA GLU A 24 16.64 -4.38 -11.90
C GLU A 24 15.64 -5.56 -11.95
N MET A 25 15.94 -6.58 -12.74
CA MET A 25 15.11 -7.78 -12.82
C MET A 25 14.99 -8.51 -11.47
N LEU A 26 16.09 -8.60 -10.71
CA LEU A 26 16.07 -9.20 -9.38
C LEU A 26 15.24 -8.37 -8.40
N LYS A 27 15.33 -7.05 -8.48
CA LYS A 27 14.53 -6.11 -7.68
C LYS A 27 13.04 -6.25 -8.00
N GLU A 28 12.68 -6.25 -9.26
CA GLU A 28 11.29 -6.32 -9.72
C GLU A 28 10.66 -7.70 -9.51
N SER A 29 11.38 -8.78 -9.81
CA SER A 29 10.89 -10.15 -9.62
C SER A 29 11.10 -10.70 -8.21
N ILE A 30 11.96 -10.07 -7.39
CA ILE A 30 12.47 -10.57 -6.09
C ILE A 30 13.01 -12.02 -6.25
N GLY A 31 13.55 -12.35 -7.42
CA GLY A 31 14.03 -13.68 -7.74
C GLY A 31 12.92 -14.72 -7.95
N TYR A 32 11.66 -14.29 -8.07
CA TYR A 32 10.53 -15.21 -8.28
C TYR A 32 10.57 -15.78 -9.70
N PRO A 33 10.57 -17.13 -9.85
CA PRO A 33 10.78 -17.77 -11.16
C PRO A 33 9.79 -17.35 -12.24
N LEU A 34 8.52 -17.13 -11.88
CA LEU A 34 7.49 -16.74 -12.83
C LEU A 34 7.77 -15.34 -13.42
N GLY A 35 8.16 -14.37 -12.59
CA GLY A 35 8.50 -13.02 -13.05
C GLY A 35 9.71 -13.04 -14.00
N VAL A 36 10.74 -13.81 -13.66
CA VAL A 36 11.93 -13.98 -14.51
C VAL A 36 11.59 -14.67 -15.83
N ALA A 37 10.76 -15.73 -15.79
CA ALA A 37 10.34 -16.45 -16.99
C ALA A 37 9.44 -15.60 -17.90
N ALA A 38 8.51 -14.82 -17.31
CA ALA A 38 7.66 -13.91 -18.06
C ALA A 38 8.49 -12.79 -18.73
N THR A 39 9.50 -12.25 -18.05
CA THR A 39 10.44 -11.30 -18.65
C THR A 39 11.14 -11.89 -19.87
N LEU A 40 11.58 -13.14 -19.77
CA LEU A 40 12.22 -13.83 -20.89
C LEU A 40 11.27 -13.96 -22.10
N GLN A 41 9.99 -14.25 -21.87
CA GLN A 41 8.98 -14.38 -22.93
C GLN A 41 8.64 -13.01 -23.57
N CYS A 42 8.59 -11.94 -22.77
CA CYS A 42 8.24 -10.59 -23.23
C CYS A 42 9.40 -9.88 -23.95
N ILE A 43 10.64 -10.37 -23.88
CA ILE A 43 11.76 -9.77 -24.60
C ILE A 43 11.53 -9.86 -26.10
N ASN A 44 11.19 -8.71 -26.69
CA ASN A 44 10.96 -8.59 -28.13
C ASN A 44 12.26 -8.71 -28.94
N TYR A 45 12.12 -9.25 -30.15
CA TYR A 45 13.14 -9.20 -31.16
C TYR A 45 12.97 -7.92 -31.98
N ALA A 46 13.86 -6.95 -31.80
CA ALA A 46 13.99 -5.83 -32.70
C ALA A 46 15.20 -6.10 -33.61
N ASP A 47 15.01 -6.17 -34.91
CA ASP A 47 16.06 -6.39 -35.92
C ASP A 47 17.02 -7.56 -35.61
N GLY A 48 16.50 -8.64 -35.03
CA GLY A 48 17.30 -9.82 -34.67
C GLY A 48 18.08 -9.69 -33.38
N GLN A 49 17.96 -8.57 -32.65
CA GLN A 49 18.51 -8.38 -31.30
C GLN A 49 17.39 -8.34 -30.27
N ARG A 50 17.56 -9.10 -29.18
CA ARG A 50 16.67 -9.03 -28.02
C ARG A 50 17.11 -7.88 -27.13
N VAL A 51 16.20 -6.94 -26.88
CA VAL A 51 16.48 -5.75 -26.07
C VAL A 51 15.61 -5.80 -24.81
N TYR A 52 16.25 -5.67 -23.67
CA TYR A 52 15.58 -5.44 -22.38
C TYR A 52 15.32 -3.93 -22.21
N ASN A 53 14.07 -3.53 -21.99
CA ASN A 53 13.71 -2.14 -21.74
C ASN A 53 12.56 -2.02 -20.70
N SER A 54 12.30 -0.79 -20.25
CA SER A 54 11.28 -0.51 -19.22
C SER A 54 9.83 -0.85 -19.64
N ASP A 55 9.53 -0.89 -20.92
CA ASP A 55 8.19 -1.22 -21.40
C ASP A 55 7.92 -2.72 -21.31
N ILE A 56 8.96 -3.53 -21.46
CA ILE A 56 8.90 -4.98 -21.24
C ILE A 56 8.46 -5.29 -19.81
N ILE A 57 8.92 -4.52 -18.82
CA ILE A 57 8.54 -4.72 -17.41
C ILE A 57 7.02 -4.62 -17.25
N LYS A 58 6.38 -3.65 -17.89
CA LYS A 58 4.91 -3.48 -17.82
C LYS A 58 4.16 -4.65 -18.48
N GLU A 59 4.66 -5.14 -19.62
CA GLU A 59 4.10 -6.31 -20.30
C GLU A 59 4.26 -7.56 -19.43
N VAL A 60 5.43 -7.73 -18.80
CA VAL A 60 5.70 -8.85 -17.87
C VAL A 60 4.72 -8.83 -16.69
N TYR A 61 4.49 -7.68 -16.08
CA TYR A 61 3.51 -7.56 -14.99
C TYR A 61 2.12 -7.96 -15.46
N HIS A 62 1.72 -7.54 -16.63
CA HIS A 62 0.43 -7.90 -17.19
C HIS A 62 0.28 -9.41 -17.40
N GLU A 63 1.27 -10.07 -18.02
CA GLU A 63 1.28 -11.52 -18.23
C GLU A 63 1.30 -12.31 -16.91
N VAL A 64 2.09 -11.86 -15.94
CA VAL A 64 2.12 -12.44 -14.59
C VAL A 64 0.76 -12.32 -13.91
N PHE A 65 0.08 -11.18 -14.06
CA PHE A 65 -1.24 -10.95 -13.47
C PHE A 65 -2.31 -11.82 -14.12
N LEU A 66 -2.30 -11.98 -15.45
CA LEU A 66 -3.19 -12.90 -16.14
C LEU A 66 -2.98 -14.36 -15.67
N TYR A 67 -1.73 -14.74 -15.44
CA TYR A 67 -1.43 -16.06 -14.86
C TYR A 67 -1.97 -16.20 -13.44
N PHE A 68 -1.74 -15.22 -12.56
CA PHE A 68 -2.28 -15.25 -11.20
C PHE A 68 -3.81 -15.31 -11.19
N GLU A 69 -4.46 -14.53 -12.07
CA GLU A 69 -5.92 -14.54 -12.22
C GLU A 69 -6.43 -15.93 -12.58
N ALA A 70 -5.92 -16.51 -13.67
CA ALA A 70 -6.42 -17.77 -14.23
C ALA A 70 -5.99 -19.00 -13.44
N ALA A 71 -4.70 -19.10 -13.07
CA ALA A 71 -4.13 -20.31 -12.50
C ALA A 71 -4.29 -20.42 -10.98
N ILE A 72 -4.47 -19.28 -10.29
CA ILE A 72 -4.47 -19.24 -8.82
C ILE A 72 -5.77 -18.62 -8.29
N TYR A 73 -6.03 -17.35 -8.62
CA TYR A 73 -7.08 -16.57 -7.98
C TYR A 73 -8.48 -17.11 -8.26
N HIS A 74 -8.78 -17.52 -9.49
CA HIS A 74 -10.09 -18.06 -9.84
C HIS A 74 -10.35 -19.46 -9.25
N ARG A 75 -9.34 -20.14 -8.71
CA ARG A 75 -9.52 -21.41 -8.02
C ARG A 75 -9.97 -21.27 -6.57
N PHE A 76 -9.85 -20.07 -6.01
CA PHE A 76 -10.33 -19.81 -4.67
C PHE A 76 -11.83 -19.55 -4.65
N ASP A 77 -12.47 -19.95 -3.56
CA ASP A 77 -13.87 -19.62 -3.29
C ASP A 77 -14.05 -18.13 -3.04
N LEU A 78 -15.28 -17.63 -3.23
CA LEU A 78 -15.59 -16.20 -3.10
C LEU A 78 -15.17 -15.59 -1.74
N PRO A 79 -15.36 -16.25 -0.57
CA PRO A 79 -14.92 -15.71 0.71
C PRO A 79 -13.40 -15.50 0.75
N ILE A 80 -12.62 -16.46 0.24
CA ILE A 80 -11.16 -16.37 0.16
C ILE A 80 -10.74 -15.23 -0.76
N ARG A 81 -11.32 -15.14 -1.97
CA ARG A 81 -11.01 -14.05 -2.91
C ARG A 81 -11.27 -12.68 -2.30
N ARG A 82 -12.40 -12.53 -1.61
CA ARG A 82 -12.76 -11.30 -0.91
C ARG A 82 -11.73 -10.95 0.15
N LEU A 83 -11.38 -11.91 1.01
CA LEU A 83 -10.39 -11.73 2.08
C LEU A 83 -9.02 -11.31 1.51
N LEU A 84 -8.55 -11.99 0.47
CA LEU A 84 -7.28 -11.66 -0.20
C LEU A 84 -7.26 -10.23 -0.73
N LEU A 85 -8.34 -9.78 -1.40
CA LEU A 85 -8.43 -8.42 -1.93
C LEU A 85 -8.42 -7.37 -0.82
N GLU A 86 -9.20 -7.58 0.24
CA GLU A 86 -9.31 -6.62 1.34
C GLU A 86 -7.99 -6.50 2.11
N LEU A 87 -7.28 -7.62 2.33
CA LEU A 87 -5.99 -7.64 3.02
C LEU A 87 -4.82 -7.11 2.19
N ALA A 88 -4.91 -7.11 0.86
CA ALA A 88 -3.87 -6.55 -0.01
C ALA A 88 -3.60 -5.06 0.26
N SER A 89 -4.57 -4.33 0.83
CA SER A 89 -4.42 -2.93 1.22
C SER A 89 -3.40 -2.68 2.33
N PHE A 90 -2.95 -3.75 3.02
CA PHE A 90 -2.03 -3.70 4.16
C PHE A 90 -0.73 -4.43 3.83
N ASP A 91 0.41 -3.86 4.23
CA ASP A 91 1.74 -4.47 3.99
C ASP A 91 1.93 -5.73 4.82
N ASN A 92 1.52 -5.65 6.09
CA ASN A 92 1.53 -6.75 7.05
C ASN A 92 0.20 -6.75 7.81
N PHE A 93 -0.24 -7.92 8.20
CA PHE A 93 -1.48 -8.09 8.97
C PHE A 93 -1.40 -9.31 9.88
N ASP A 94 -2.15 -9.27 10.96
CA ASP A 94 -2.38 -10.39 11.86
C ASP A 94 -3.84 -10.89 11.76
N TYR A 95 -4.17 -11.90 12.55
CA TYR A 95 -5.54 -12.44 12.60
C TYR A 95 -6.58 -11.40 13.05
N GLU A 96 -6.19 -10.48 13.94
CA GLU A 96 -7.12 -9.48 14.48
C GLU A 96 -7.43 -8.41 13.43
N LEU A 97 -6.40 -7.88 12.75
CA LEU A 97 -6.58 -6.95 11.64
C LEU A 97 -7.42 -7.59 10.54
N ALA A 98 -7.07 -8.82 10.15
CA ALA A 98 -7.80 -9.55 9.12
C ALA A 98 -9.29 -9.70 9.46
N ARG A 99 -9.60 -10.05 10.70
CA ARG A 99 -10.97 -10.20 11.19
C ARG A 99 -11.72 -8.88 11.21
N MET A 100 -11.08 -7.80 11.65
CA MET A 100 -11.70 -6.47 11.66
C MET A 100 -11.98 -5.95 10.26
N VAL A 101 -11.03 -6.16 9.34
CA VAL A 101 -11.14 -5.70 7.96
C VAL A 101 -12.20 -6.48 7.18
N SER A 102 -12.23 -7.81 7.30
CA SER A 102 -13.19 -8.65 6.57
C SER A 102 -14.60 -8.62 7.16
N GLY A 103 -14.70 -8.49 8.49
CA GLY A 103 -15.94 -8.65 9.23
C GLY A 103 -16.52 -10.08 9.21
N ASP A 104 -15.71 -11.07 8.77
CA ASP A 104 -16.13 -12.47 8.68
C ASP A 104 -15.66 -13.25 9.92
N PRO A 105 -16.54 -13.94 10.65
CA PRO A 105 -16.16 -14.72 11.81
C PRO A 105 -15.19 -15.87 11.48
N ASN A 106 -15.22 -16.39 10.24
CA ASN A 106 -14.40 -17.51 9.79
C ASN A 106 -13.01 -17.07 9.26
N THR A 107 -12.66 -15.80 9.38
CA THR A 107 -11.41 -15.24 8.83
C THR A 107 -10.16 -16.02 9.23
N SER A 108 -10.08 -16.45 10.50
CA SER A 108 -8.91 -17.21 10.98
C SER A 108 -8.77 -18.55 10.29
N GLU A 109 -9.88 -19.26 10.09
CA GLU A 109 -9.89 -20.55 9.38
C GLU A 109 -9.53 -20.38 7.91
N LEU A 110 -10.01 -19.30 7.28
CA LEU A 110 -9.67 -18.98 5.88
C LEU A 110 -8.17 -18.65 5.74
N LEU A 111 -7.58 -17.88 6.66
CA LEU A 111 -6.14 -17.59 6.65
C LEU A 111 -5.31 -18.85 6.85
N ASP A 112 -5.68 -19.69 7.81
CA ASP A 112 -5.00 -20.96 8.04
C ASP A 112 -5.07 -21.86 6.81
N TRP A 113 -6.22 -21.89 6.15
CA TRP A 113 -6.38 -22.63 4.91
C TRP A 113 -5.47 -22.11 3.79
N ILE A 114 -5.42 -20.76 3.60
CA ILE A 114 -4.56 -20.13 2.59
C ILE A 114 -3.10 -20.44 2.89
N GLN A 115 -2.67 -20.29 4.14
CA GLN A 115 -1.29 -20.57 4.56
C GLN A 115 -0.87 -22.02 4.29
N LYS A 116 -1.77 -22.99 4.55
CA LYS A 116 -1.49 -24.41 4.36
C LYS A 116 -1.50 -24.86 2.89
N ASN A 117 -2.33 -24.22 2.07
CA ASN A 117 -2.60 -24.67 0.71
C ASN A 117 -1.95 -23.80 -0.37
N THR A 118 -1.28 -22.72 0.01
CA THR A 118 -0.61 -21.82 -0.94
C THR A 118 0.74 -21.36 -0.41
N THR A 119 1.62 -20.91 -1.32
CA THR A 119 2.88 -20.26 -0.98
C THR A 119 2.80 -18.73 -1.11
N MET A 120 1.61 -18.19 -1.40
CA MET A 120 1.43 -16.75 -1.67
C MET A 120 1.35 -15.91 -0.40
N LEU A 121 1.10 -16.55 0.74
CA LEU A 121 1.04 -15.94 2.05
C LEU A 121 2.26 -16.37 2.87
N LEU A 122 3.08 -15.40 3.24
CA LEU A 122 4.26 -15.58 4.09
C LEU A 122 3.87 -15.29 5.53
N TYR A 123 4.36 -16.12 6.46
CA TYR A 123 4.19 -15.95 7.90
C TYR A 123 5.57 -15.76 8.55
N ASP A 124 5.71 -14.74 9.41
CA ASP A 124 6.99 -14.40 10.03
C ASP A 124 7.39 -15.34 11.20
N GLY A 125 6.54 -16.33 11.50
CA GLY A 125 6.75 -17.26 12.61
C GLY A 125 6.35 -16.71 14.00
N ILE A 126 6.01 -15.43 14.11
CA ILE A 126 5.63 -14.77 15.36
C ILE A 126 4.13 -14.47 15.38
N ARG A 127 3.64 -13.58 14.53
CA ARG A 127 2.22 -13.20 14.47
C ARG A 127 1.77 -12.56 13.17
N GLN A 128 2.68 -12.22 12.23
CA GLN A 128 2.32 -11.42 11.08
C GLN A 128 2.39 -12.19 9.78
N PHE A 129 1.41 -11.90 8.93
CA PHE A 129 1.31 -12.36 7.56
C PHE A 129 1.65 -11.21 6.61
N ARG A 130 2.21 -11.58 5.46
CA ARG A 130 2.37 -10.69 4.31
C ARG A 130 2.21 -11.51 3.03
N PHE A 131 1.73 -10.86 1.99
CA PHE A 131 1.71 -11.49 0.67
C PHE A 131 3.08 -11.46 0.01
N TRP A 132 3.33 -12.40 -0.88
CA TRP A 132 4.40 -12.24 -1.86
C TRP A 132 4.18 -10.93 -2.64
N PRO A 133 5.21 -10.09 -2.86
CA PRO A 133 5.05 -8.76 -3.44
C PRO A 133 4.28 -8.77 -4.76
N GLN A 134 4.68 -9.59 -5.74
CA GLN A 134 4.01 -9.64 -7.04
C GLN A 134 2.56 -10.13 -6.94
N PHE A 135 2.27 -11.05 -6.02
CA PHE A 135 0.89 -11.48 -5.80
C PHE A 135 0.07 -10.40 -5.12
N ARG A 136 0.68 -9.62 -4.22
CA ARG A 136 0.03 -8.44 -3.64
C ARG A 136 -0.27 -7.39 -4.70
N ASP A 137 0.67 -7.10 -5.59
CA ASP A 137 0.48 -6.14 -6.68
C ASP A 137 -0.66 -6.59 -7.60
N PHE A 138 -0.74 -7.89 -7.93
CA PHE A 138 -1.87 -8.48 -8.62
C PHE A 138 -3.19 -8.27 -7.85
N LEU A 139 -3.22 -8.54 -6.54
CA LEU A 139 -4.42 -8.35 -5.73
C LEU A 139 -4.86 -6.89 -5.66
N LEU A 140 -3.91 -5.95 -5.60
CA LEU A 140 -4.21 -4.51 -5.65
C LEU A 140 -4.78 -4.10 -7.01
N TRP A 141 -4.23 -4.62 -8.11
CA TRP A 141 -4.76 -4.40 -9.44
C TRP A 141 -6.20 -4.96 -9.59
N GLU A 142 -6.47 -6.15 -9.07
CA GLU A 142 -7.82 -6.74 -9.02
C GLU A 142 -8.77 -5.94 -8.11
N LEU A 143 -8.28 -5.44 -6.98
CA LEU A 143 -9.03 -4.59 -6.07
C LEU A 143 -9.51 -3.31 -6.77
N GLU A 144 -8.62 -2.66 -7.54
CA GLU A 144 -8.96 -1.47 -8.33
C GLU A 144 -10.04 -1.76 -9.37
N ARG A 145 -10.02 -2.93 -9.99
CA ARG A 145 -11.00 -3.33 -11.00
C ARG A 145 -12.36 -3.72 -10.41
N LYS A 146 -12.36 -4.35 -9.24
CA LYS A 146 -13.58 -5.01 -8.69
C LYS A 146 -14.29 -4.20 -7.61
N TYR A 147 -13.57 -3.31 -6.92
CA TYR A 147 -14.14 -2.54 -5.82
C TYR A 147 -14.39 -1.09 -6.20
N SER A 148 -15.58 -0.59 -5.83
CA SER A 148 -15.86 0.85 -5.88
C SER A 148 -14.95 1.59 -4.89
N SER A 149 -14.70 2.88 -5.14
CA SER A 149 -13.94 3.74 -4.22
C SER A 149 -14.51 3.70 -2.81
N GLN A 150 -15.84 3.73 -2.66
CA GLN A 150 -16.49 3.64 -1.36
C GLN A 150 -16.16 2.33 -0.63
N LYS A 151 -16.13 1.20 -1.33
CA LYS A 151 -15.79 -0.09 -0.73
C LYS A 151 -14.33 -0.16 -0.33
N LYS A 152 -13.42 0.36 -1.15
CA LYS A 152 -11.98 0.46 -0.83
C LYS A 152 -11.75 1.33 0.40
N ASN A 153 -12.40 2.49 0.45
CA ASN A 153 -12.33 3.40 1.59
C ASN A 153 -12.82 2.71 2.88
N ALA A 154 -13.93 1.99 2.84
CA ALA A 154 -14.46 1.26 4.00
C ALA A 154 -13.49 0.18 4.52
N VAL A 155 -12.73 -0.48 3.64
CA VAL A 155 -11.67 -1.44 4.03
C VAL A 155 -10.56 -0.71 4.80
N LEU A 156 -10.10 0.42 4.29
CA LEU A 156 -9.04 1.22 4.92
C LEU A 156 -9.50 1.80 6.27
N VAL A 157 -10.72 2.32 6.36
CA VAL A 157 -11.29 2.83 7.62
C VAL A 157 -11.33 1.74 8.70
N ARG A 158 -11.74 0.51 8.36
CA ARG A 158 -11.70 -0.61 9.32
C ARG A 158 -10.27 -0.94 9.77
N GLY A 159 -9.29 -0.84 8.87
CA GLY A 159 -7.88 -0.96 9.22
C GLY A 159 -7.41 0.17 10.17
N GLY A 160 -7.86 1.41 9.89
CA GLY A 160 -7.62 2.55 10.77
C GLY A 160 -8.15 2.33 12.18
N MET A 161 -9.37 1.83 12.31
CA MET A 161 -9.97 1.48 13.61
C MET A 161 -9.14 0.44 14.37
N TYR A 162 -8.61 -0.58 13.66
CA TYR A 162 -7.72 -1.57 14.28
C TYR A 162 -6.46 -0.92 14.85
N TYR A 163 -5.77 -0.09 14.05
CA TYR A 163 -4.54 0.55 14.49
C TYR A 163 -4.77 1.56 15.61
N GLU A 164 -5.89 2.29 15.58
CA GLU A 164 -6.29 3.20 16.65
C GLU A 164 -6.51 2.45 17.96
N LEU A 165 -7.20 1.29 17.94
CA LEU A 165 -7.39 0.44 19.12
C LEU A 165 -6.08 -0.14 19.67
N LYS A 166 -5.06 -0.33 18.82
CA LYS A 166 -3.72 -0.76 19.22
C LYS A 166 -2.82 0.40 19.69
N GLY A 167 -3.27 1.64 19.57
CA GLY A 167 -2.49 2.84 19.90
C GLY A 167 -1.44 3.21 18.83
N ASP A 168 -1.49 2.57 17.66
CA ASP A 168 -0.61 2.90 16.51
C ASP A 168 -1.27 4.01 15.67
N TYR A 169 -1.20 5.23 16.18
CA TYR A 169 -1.88 6.38 15.58
C TYR A 169 -1.30 6.79 14.23
N GLU A 170 -0.03 6.50 13.96
CA GLU A 170 0.58 6.77 12.66
C GLU A 170 -0.06 5.91 11.56
N LYS A 171 -0.15 4.61 11.79
CA LYS A 171 -0.83 3.71 10.83
C LYS A 171 -2.33 3.95 10.77
N ALA A 172 -2.96 4.34 11.88
CA ALA A 172 -4.36 4.72 11.89
C ALA A 172 -4.61 5.93 10.98
N LEU A 173 -3.80 6.99 11.12
CA LEU A 173 -3.86 8.18 10.27
C LEU A 173 -3.63 7.86 8.79
N ASP A 174 -2.63 7.01 8.47
CA ASP A 174 -2.40 6.58 7.08
C ASP A 174 -3.64 5.88 6.50
N CYS A 175 -4.22 4.97 7.26
CA CYS A 175 -5.43 4.25 6.85
C CYS A 175 -6.63 5.18 6.68
N TYR A 176 -6.91 6.08 7.64
CA TYR A 176 -8.02 7.01 7.57
C TYR A 176 -7.86 8.04 6.45
N SER A 177 -6.65 8.58 6.27
CA SER A 177 -6.36 9.52 5.17
C SER A 177 -6.56 8.88 3.80
N ARG A 178 -6.01 7.68 3.58
CA ARG A 178 -6.23 6.90 2.34
C ARG A 178 -7.69 6.49 2.17
N GLY A 179 -8.37 6.19 3.28
CA GLY A 179 -9.79 5.86 3.33
C GLY A 179 -10.72 7.07 3.22
N LYS A 180 -10.17 8.30 3.14
CA LYS A 180 -10.90 9.57 3.06
C LYS A 180 -11.89 9.79 4.21
N ASP A 181 -11.56 9.28 5.39
CA ASP A 181 -12.28 9.56 6.63
C ASP A 181 -11.68 10.81 7.30
N HIS A 182 -12.01 11.98 6.76
CA HIS A 182 -11.47 13.25 7.19
C HIS A 182 -11.81 13.54 8.66
N SER A 183 -13.00 13.16 9.11
CA SER A 183 -13.42 13.33 10.51
C SER A 183 -12.50 12.60 11.49
N LYS A 184 -12.13 11.35 11.17
CA LYS A 184 -11.19 10.57 12.00
C LYS A 184 -9.76 11.11 11.94
N VAL A 185 -9.33 11.59 10.78
CA VAL A 185 -8.03 12.27 10.65
C VAL A 185 -8.00 13.51 11.53
N SER A 186 -9.04 14.36 11.45
CA SER A 186 -9.18 15.59 12.26
C SER A 186 -9.16 15.28 13.76
N GLU A 187 -9.95 14.30 14.21
CA GLU A 187 -10.00 13.87 15.61
C GLU A 187 -8.62 13.49 16.17
N ILE A 188 -7.86 12.69 15.42
CA ILE A 188 -6.52 12.26 15.86
C ILE A 188 -5.53 13.43 15.86
N LEU A 189 -5.57 14.30 14.83
CA LEU A 189 -4.68 15.45 14.74
C LEU A 189 -4.94 16.45 15.87
N ILE A 190 -6.21 16.75 16.21
CA ILE A 190 -6.59 17.62 17.33
C ILE A 190 -6.05 17.06 18.63
N ARG A 191 -6.38 15.81 18.94
CA ARG A 191 -5.91 15.14 20.16
C ARG A 191 -4.39 15.12 20.29
N ASN A 192 -3.71 14.96 19.16
CA ASN A 192 -2.27 14.92 19.10
C ASN A 192 -1.65 16.31 19.32
N GLY A 193 -2.21 17.36 18.72
CA GLY A 193 -1.81 18.74 18.91
C GLY A 193 -1.97 19.21 20.37
N GLU A 194 -3.06 18.81 21.05
CA GLU A 194 -3.29 19.09 22.45
C GLU A 194 -2.28 18.40 23.37
N SER A 195 -1.89 17.17 23.04
CA SER A 195 -0.97 16.37 23.84
C SER A 195 0.50 16.76 23.66
N HIS A 196 0.86 17.27 22.48
CA HIS A 196 2.23 17.55 22.07
C HIS A 196 2.33 18.92 21.35
N PRO A 197 2.29 20.04 22.06
CA PRO A 197 2.26 21.37 21.45
C PRO A 197 3.61 21.81 20.83
N GLY A 198 4.61 20.94 20.81
CA GLY A 198 5.94 21.26 20.25
C GLY A 198 5.97 21.28 18.73
N MET A 199 6.75 22.22 18.13
CA MET A 199 6.83 22.42 16.68
C MET A 199 7.28 21.18 15.88
N GLY A 200 8.17 20.33 16.43
CA GLY A 200 8.66 19.14 15.74
C GLY A 200 7.58 18.14 15.39
N HIS A 201 6.54 18.07 16.19
CA HIS A 201 5.45 17.14 16.00
C HIS A 201 4.54 17.49 14.81
N TYR A 202 4.33 18.77 14.53
CA TYR A 202 3.54 19.20 13.38
C TYR A 202 4.20 18.78 12.06
N SER A 203 5.52 18.85 11.94
CA SER A 203 6.24 18.43 10.72
C SER A 203 6.04 16.96 10.38
N GLU A 204 5.98 16.09 11.37
CA GLU A 204 5.72 14.64 11.17
C GLU A 204 4.29 14.39 10.67
N MET A 205 3.35 15.25 11.05
CA MET A 205 1.93 15.14 10.70
C MET A 205 1.53 15.96 9.46
N GLU A 206 2.45 16.70 8.84
CA GLU A 206 2.18 17.63 7.74
C GLU A 206 1.34 17.01 6.63
N LYS A 207 1.70 15.78 6.17
CA LYS A 207 0.97 15.11 5.08
C LYS A 207 -0.51 14.88 5.40
N TYR A 208 -0.85 14.69 6.67
CA TYR A 208 -2.22 14.46 7.09
C TYR A 208 -3.00 15.79 7.21
N TYR A 209 -2.40 16.84 7.75
CA TYR A 209 -2.98 18.19 7.75
C TYR A 209 -3.31 18.63 6.31
N ARG A 210 -2.34 18.46 5.38
CA ARG A 210 -2.53 18.81 3.96
C ARG A 210 -3.51 17.91 3.20
N SER A 211 -3.87 16.76 3.76
CA SER A 211 -4.88 15.86 3.17
C SER A 211 -6.31 16.26 3.54
N LEU A 212 -6.50 17.10 4.55
CA LEU A 212 -7.81 17.57 4.98
C LEU A 212 -8.36 18.61 4.00
N PRO A 213 -9.67 18.58 3.71
CA PRO A 213 -10.34 19.69 3.07
C PRO A 213 -10.27 20.96 3.91
N GLU A 214 -10.19 22.10 3.27
CA GLU A 214 -10.15 23.40 3.95
C GLU A 214 -11.37 23.61 4.89
N SER A 215 -12.55 23.12 4.47
CA SER A 215 -13.75 23.17 5.33
C SER A 215 -13.59 22.46 6.67
N GLU A 216 -12.92 21.32 6.69
CA GLU A 216 -12.63 20.57 7.94
C GLU A 216 -11.64 21.33 8.84
N ILE A 217 -10.65 21.98 8.24
CA ILE A 217 -9.67 22.76 9.00
C ILE A 217 -10.33 23.97 9.65
N LEU A 218 -11.20 24.67 8.92
CA LEU A 218 -11.93 25.85 9.40
C LEU A 218 -12.95 25.54 10.51
N GLU A 219 -13.32 24.28 10.71
CA GLU A 219 -14.21 23.88 11.81
C GLU A 219 -13.50 23.75 13.17
N SER A 220 -12.14 23.81 13.20
CA SER A 220 -11.39 23.54 14.42
C SER A 220 -10.25 24.54 14.65
N PRO A 221 -10.26 25.29 15.76
CA PRO A 221 -9.14 26.15 16.16
C PRO A 221 -7.80 25.43 16.22
N SER A 222 -7.79 24.20 16.74
CA SER A 222 -6.57 23.38 16.85
C SER A 222 -6.00 23.01 15.48
N LEU A 223 -6.85 22.77 14.48
CA LEU A 223 -6.39 22.46 13.11
C LEU A 223 -5.89 23.72 12.40
N MET A 224 -6.57 24.87 12.56
CA MET A 224 -6.10 26.15 12.03
C MET A 224 -4.75 26.54 12.62
N GLN A 225 -4.58 26.39 13.94
CA GLN A 225 -3.29 26.61 14.60
C GLN A 225 -2.20 25.69 14.04
N GLY A 226 -2.50 24.40 13.86
CA GLY A 226 -1.58 23.43 13.27
C GLY A 226 -1.16 23.80 11.84
N MET A 227 -2.11 24.24 11.01
CA MET A 227 -1.82 24.70 9.65
C MET A 227 -0.98 25.98 9.63
N SER A 228 -1.29 26.97 10.50
CA SER A 228 -0.47 28.17 10.62
C SER A 228 0.97 27.83 11.01
N MET A 229 1.16 26.94 11.99
CA MET A 229 2.50 26.48 12.41
C MET A 229 3.24 25.75 11.27
N LEU A 230 2.59 24.87 10.52
CA LEU A 230 3.18 24.17 9.40
C LEU A 230 3.61 25.12 8.28
N CYS A 231 2.79 26.11 7.95
CA CYS A 231 3.12 27.14 6.99
C CYS A 231 4.32 27.99 7.45
N ALA A 232 4.37 28.35 8.73
CA ALA A 232 5.51 29.06 9.30
C ALA A 232 6.82 28.24 9.22
N LEU A 233 6.76 26.95 9.54
CA LEU A 233 7.91 26.03 9.45
C LEU A 233 8.43 25.85 8.01
N SER A 234 7.53 25.90 7.03
CA SER A 234 7.89 25.84 5.60
C SER A 234 8.19 27.21 4.99
N THR A 235 8.35 28.26 5.81
CA THR A 235 8.60 29.66 5.38
C THR A 235 7.52 30.28 4.49
N ASP A 236 6.32 29.71 4.49
CA ASP A 236 5.14 30.21 3.81
C ASP A 236 4.37 31.16 4.75
N TYR A 237 4.94 32.35 4.96
CA TYR A 237 4.42 33.31 5.93
C TYR A 237 3.04 33.86 5.56
N GLU A 238 2.75 34.00 4.26
CA GLU A 238 1.45 34.51 3.79
C GLU A 238 0.31 33.53 4.17
N ASN A 239 0.46 32.26 3.92
CA ASN A 239 -0.53 31.27 4.35
C ASN A 239 -0.54 31.06 5.87
N SER A 240 0.60 31.22 6.55
CA SER A 240 0.64 31.17 8.02
C SER A 240 -0.20 32.30 8.64
N GLU A 241 -0.05 33.56 8.16
CA GLU A 241 -0.84 34.67 8.59
C GLU A 241 -2.33 34.50 8.26
N ARG A 242 -2.64 33.99 7.07
CA ARG A 242 -4.02 33.68 6.68
C ARG A 242 -4.69 32.77 7.70
N TRP A 243 -4.07 31.62 8.01
CA TRP A 243 -4.63 30.67 8.98
C TRP A 243 -4.73 31.24 10.39
N TYR A 244 -3.79 32.10 10.77
CA TYR A 244 -3.85 32.81 12.04
C TYR A 244 -5.04 33.79 12.10
N HIS A 245 -5.31 34.52 11.04
CA HIS A 245 -6.48 35.42 10.96
C HIS A 245 -7.81 34.67 11.00
N GLU A 246 -7.91 33.52 10.30
CA GLU A 246 -9.11 32.65 10.41
C GLU A 246 -9.31 32.19 11.87
N LEU A 247 -8.23 31.84 12.55
CA LEU A 247 -8.28 31.45 13.96
C LEU A 247 -8.75 32.61 14.86
N GLU A 248 -8.28 33.85 14.62
CA GLU A 248 -8.73 35.04 15.38
C GLU A 248 -10.21 35.33 15.18
N GLN A 249 -10.76 35.08 14.01
CA GLN A 249 -12.18 35.29 13.71
C GLN A 249 -13.08 34.18 14.30
N PHE A 250 -12.52 33.02 14.60
CA PHE A 250 -13.25 31.90 15.20
C PHE A 250 -13.53 32.11 16.69
N ALA A 251 -12.71 32.91 17.38
CA ALA A 251 -12.81 33.20 18.81
C ALA A 251 -13.90 34.24 19.08
#